data_60a2ab07b78f5429c26094f0d6c2c9ee
#
_entry.id   60a2ab07b78f5429c26094f0d6c2c9ee
#
_cell.length_a   1.000
_cell.length_b   1.000
_cell.length_c   1.000
_cell.angle_alpha   90.00
_cell.angle_beta   90.00
_cell.angle_gamma   90.00
#
_symmetry.space_group_name_H-M   'P 1'
#
loop_
_entity.id
_entity.type
_entity.pdbx_description
1 polymer ?
#
loop_
_entity_poly.entity_id
_entity_poly.type
_entity_poly.pdbx_seq_one_letter_code
_entity_poly.pdbx_strand_id
1 'polypeptide(L)'
;LRDRPIVEAGTVLGYGPLFNAGVLHHPGLYHLFVRAVQNGYRPGDGTGPRFVDYVSDIVVFTSADGLRYEYGYVLASAGIGAALSFEDPRVQWVEDRGNRRLVMTYTQVPPPGDGPWRIGAHRLHWDGKRFELEETTGQLLGPPDVENKDAVVFTLSDGRVALIHRVHPDMQLAVFDDLEHLWHPPGDYWDAHLANLASHTLLVPSPGALGVGAGAPPVPTEAGFLLFFHERRADGSYTMNLALLDETTGRVLSRLPEPVFEPELDWECWGDVDNVVFVQGAHCDGDDVYLTYGAADRCVGVATAHVGHLLEALRAAT
;
A
#
# COMPACT_ATOMS: atom_id res chain seq x y z
N LEU A 1 -16.26 -14.32 -2.65
CA LEU A 1 -16.06 -13.31 -1.60
C LEU A 1 -16.32 -11.87 -2.05
N ARG A 2 -16.49 -11.63 -3.36
CA ARG A 2 -16.65 -10.30 -3.99
C ARG A 2 -18.09 -9.77 -4.01
N ASP A 3 -19.03 -10.39 -3.29
CA ASP A 3 -20.47 -10.04 -3.41
C ASP A 3 -20.81 -8.68 -2.79
N ARG A 4 -20.02 -8.22 -1.82
CA ARG A 4 -20.23 -6.97 -1.08
C ARG A 4 -18.93 -6.49 -0.44
N PRO A 5 -18.82 -5.18 -0.11
CA PRO A 5 -17.74 -4.67 0.71
C PRO A 5 -17.68 -5.34 2.09
N ILE A 6 -16.47 -5.46 2.64
CA ILE A 6 -16.25 -5.92 4.03
C ILE A 6 -16.20 -4.76 5.02
N VAL A 7 -15.93 -3.52 4.53
CA VAL A 7 -16.06 -2.27 5.27
C VAL A 7 -16.71 -1.25 4.34
N GLU A 8 -17.78 -0.62 4.80
CA GLU A 8 -18.58 0.32 4.02
C GLU A 8 -18.40 1.76 4.52
N ALA A 9 -18.56 2.73 3.61
CA ALA A 9 -18.56 4.15 3.95
C ALA A 9 -19.61 4.49 5.00
N GLY A 10 -19.24 5.36 5.96
CA GLY A 10 -20.17 5.85 6.98
C GLY A 10 -20.47 4.86 8.11
N THR A 11 -19.81 3.70 8.16
CA THR A 11 -20.00 2.74 9.27
C THR A 11 -19.32 3.18 10.58
N VAL A 12 -18.44 4.17 10.52
CA VAL A 12 -17.77 4.73 11.70
C VAL A 12 -18.16 6.20 11.87
N LEU A 13 -18.59 6.55 13.08
CA LEU A 13 -19.00 7.92 13.39
C LEU A 13 -17.84 8.90 13.16
N GLY A 14 -18.10 9.97 12.42
CA GLY A 14 -17.12 11.00 12.09
C GLY A 14 -16.39 10.78 10.76
N TYR A 15 -16.55 9.60 10.12
CA TYR A 15 -15.92 9.26 8.85
C TYR A 15 -16.96 8.98 7.74
N GLY A 16 -16.62 9.38 6.54
CA GLY A 16 -17.34 9.06 5.31
C GLY A 16 -16.73 7.83 4.62
N PRO A 17 -15.94 7.98 3.55
CA PRO A 17 -15.25 6.88 2.88
C PRO A 17 -14.26 6.16 3.79
N LEU A 18 -14.22 4.82 3.66
CA LEU A 18 -13.33 3.91 4.37
C LEU A 18 -12.78 2.93 3.32
N PHE A 19 -11.52 3.06 2.92
CA PHE A 19 -10.95 2.31 1.80
C PHE A 19 -9.43 2.12 1.91
N ASN A 20 -8.81 1.50 0.92
CA ASN A 20 -7.37 1.24 0.83
C ASN A 20 -6.79 0.70 2.13
N ALA A 21 -7.21 -0.53 2.48
CA ALA A 21 -6.86 -1.15 3.75
C ALA A 21 -5.66 -2.09 3.62
N GLY A 22 -4.59 -1.84 4.36
CA GLY A 22 -3.59 -2.86 4.66
C GLY A 22 -4.16 -3.95 5.55
N VAL A 23 -3.67 -5.18 5.44
CA VAL A 23 -4.11 -6.32 6.26
C VAL A 23 -2.96 -6.99 6.98
N LEU A 24 -3.20 -7.40 8.21
CA LEU A 24 -2.30 -8.22 9.02
C LEU A 24 -3.10 -9.27 9.78
N HIS A 25 -2.66 -10.54 9.77
CA HIS A 25 -3.19 -11.57 10.65
C HIS A 25 -2.28 -11.74 11.87
N HIS A 26 -2.73 -11.30 13.06
CA HIS A 26 -1.95 -11.33 14.30
C HIS A 26 -2.78 -10.97 15.53
N PRO A 27 -2.53 -11.54 16.71
CA PRO A 27 -2.42 -12.97 16.94
C PRO A 27 -3.81 -13.62 16.89
N GLY A 28 -4.06 -14.39 15.82
CA GLY A 28 -5.33 -15.11 15.65
C GLY A 28 -6.53 -14.27 15.21
N LEU A 29 -6.30 -12.99 14.88
CA LEU A 29 -7.28 -12.06 14.31
C LEU A 29 -6.74 -11.41 13.05
N TYR A 30 -7.64 -11.10 12.13
CA TYR A 30 -7.36 -10.20 11.03
C TYR A 30 -7.50 -8.76 11.50
N HIS A 31 -6.51 -7.93 11.20
CA HIS A 31 -6.52 -6.50 11.44
C HIS A 31 -6.48 -5.78 10.09
N LEU A 32 -7.41 -4.87 9.86
CA LEU A 32 -7.37 -3.94 8.73
C LEU A 32 -6.91 -2.58 9.23
N PHE A 33 -5.94 -2.02 8.53
CA PHE A 33 -5.48 -0.65 8.69
C PHE A 33 -6.07 0.15 7.54
N VAL A 34 -7.12 0.91 7.81
CA VAL A 34 -8.00 1.48 6.80
C VAL A 34 -7.79 2.99 6.72
N ARG A 35 -7.65 3.52 5.50
CA ARG A 35 -7.76 4.95 5.26
C ARG A 35 -9.20 5.38 5.51
N ALA A 36 -9.40 6.32 6.42
CA ALA A 36 -10.70 6.82 6.84
C ALA A 36 -10.78 8.32 6.60
N VAL A 37 -11.63 8.74 5.67
CA VAL A 37 -11.80 10.15 5.35
C VAL A 37 -12.77 10.79 6.32
N GLN A 38 -12.34 11.89 6.97
CA GLN A 38 -13.16 12.64 7.90
C GLN A 38 -14.36 13.27 7.17
N ASN A 39 -15.51 13.33 7.85
CA ASN A 39 -16.69 13.98 7.31
C ASN A 39 -16.46 15.48 7.13
N GLY A 40 -17.17 16.08 6.16
CA GLY A 40 -17.14 17.52 5.91
C GLY A 40 -16.35 17.90 4.67
N TYR A 41 -15.66 16.98 4.03
CA TYR A 41 -15.05 17.23 2.72
C TYR A 41 -16.12 17.47 1.64
N ARG A 42 -15.73 18.14 0.57
CA ARG A 42 -16.61 18.50 -0.55
C ARG A 42 -15.87 18.41 -1.89
N PRO A 43 -16.59 18.18 -3.00
CA PRO A 43 -16.00 18.27 -4.32
C PRO A 43 -15.33 19.63 -4.56
N GLY A 44 -14.19 19.64 -5.22
CA GLY A 44 -13.53 20.84 -5.71
C GLY A 44 -14.34 21.52 -6.84
N ASP A 45 -13.98 22.74 -7.18
CA ASP A 45 -14.61 23.55 -8.22
C ASP A 45 -14.05 23.30 -9.64
N GLY A 46 -13.16 22.34 -9.79
CA GLY A 46 -12.49 21.99 -11.06
C GLY A 46 -11.25 22.83 -11.39
N THR A 47 -10.91 23.84 -10.59
CA THR A 47 -9.70 24.65 -10.77
C THR A 47 -8.53 24.23 -9.90
N GLY A 48 -8.78 23.35 -8.93
CA GLY A 48 -7.83 22.85 -7.93
C GLY A 48 -7.97 21.35 -7.65
N PRO A 49 -7.73 20.91 -6.42
CA PRO A 49 -7.87 19.51 -6.03
C PRO A 49 -9.29 18.99 -6.29
N ARG A 50 -9.39 17.68 -6.62
CA ARG A 50 -10.69 17.01 -6.82
C ARG A 50 -11.63 17.17 -5.62
N PHE A 51 -11.08 17.14 -4.40
CA PHE A 51 -11.78 17.35 -3.15
C PHE A 51 -11.10 18.41 -2.31
N VAL A 52 -11.90 19.15 -1.54
CA VAL A 52 -11.45 20.16 -0.56
C VAL A 52 -11.75 19.63 0.82
N ASP A 53 -10.85 19.89 1.78
CA ASP A 53 -10.93 19.41 3.15
C ASP A 53 -10.93 17.88 3.26
N TYR A 54 -10.28 17.20 2.30
CA TYR A 54 -10.18 15.73 2.20
C TYR A 54 -9.05 15.22 3.09
N VAL A 55 -9.34 15.16 4.38
CA VAL A 55 -8.40 14.73 5.41
C VAL A 55 -8.70 13.29 5.81
N SER A 56 -7.69 12.44 5.83
CA SER A 56 -7.84 11.06 6.24
C SER A 56 -6.93 10.69 7.40
N ASP A 57 -7.47 9.83 8.25
CA ASP A 57 -6.80 9.15 9.35
C ASP A 57 -6.59 7.68 8.98
N ILE A 58 -5.78 6.96 9.78
CA ILE A 58 -5.69 5.50 9.72
C ILE A 58 -6.45 4.94 10.91
N VAL A 59 -7.48 4.13 10.63
CA VAL A 59 -8.29 3.44 11.64
C VAL A 59 -8.08 1.92 11.56
N VAL A 60 -8.26 1.24 12.68
CA VAL A 60 -8.09 -0.21 12.75
C VAL A 60 -9.44 -0.89 12.95
N PHE A 61 -9.68 -1.93 12.14
CA PHE A 61 -10.78 -2.87 12.31
C PHE A 61 -10.21 -4.26 12.61
N THR A 62 -10.99 -5.08 13.28
CA THR A 62 -10.62 -6.47 13.61
C THR A 62 -11.68 -7.46 13.19
N SER A 63 -11.24 -8.68 12.84
CA SER A 63 -12.13 -9.78 12.47
C SER A 63 -11.52 -11.12 12.87
N ALA A 64 -12.38 -12.06 13.29
CA ALA A 64 -11.97 -13.42 13.55
C ALA A 64 -12.00 -14.31 12.29
N ASP A 65 -12.80 -13.95 11.28
CA ASP A 65 -13.03 -14.75 10.08
C ASP A 65 -12.53 -14.10 8.77
N GLY A 66 -12.00 -12.87 8.86
CA GLY A 66 -11.54 -12.11 7.70
C GLY A 66 -12.68 -11.57 6.81
N LEU A 67 -13.94 -11.69 7.22
CA LEU A 67 -15.12 -11.29 6.43
C LEU A 67 -16.02 -10.30 7.16
N ARG A 68 -16.11 -10.40 8.48
CA ARG A 68 -16.92 -9.53 9.33
C ARG A 68 -16.02 -8.75 10.24
N TYR A 69 -15.91 -7.46 9.96
CA TYR A 69 -15.01 -6.57 10.65
C TYR A 69 -15.75 -5.64 11.59
N GLU A 70 -15.16 -5.46 12.77
CA GLU A 70 -15.62 -4.51 13.78
C GLU A 70 -14.62 -3.38 13.92
N TYR A 71 -15.11 -2.14 14.02
CA TYR A 71 -14.29 -0.97 14.27
C TYR A 71 -13.61 -1.07 15.64
N GLY A 72 -12.33 -0.80 15.67
CA GLY A 72 -11.54 -0.80 16.87
C GLY A 72 -11.21 0.63 17.35
N TYR A 73 -10.31 1.32 16.66
CA TYR A 73 -9.77 2.59 17.12
C TYR A 73 -9.08 3.36 15.99
N VAL A 74 -8.79 4.65 16.26
CA VAL A 74 -7.91 5.48 15.42
C VAL A 74 -6.46 5.18 15.78
N LEU A 75 -5.65 4.78 14.79
CA LEU A 75 -4.22 4.51 14.96
C LEU A 75 -3.38 5.75 14.71
N ALA A 76 -3.66 6.48 13.63
CA ALA A 76 -2.97 7.71 13.26
C ALA A 76 -3.97 8.74 12.76
N SER A 77 -3.81 10.00 13.22
CA SER A 77 -4.68 11.11 12.82
C SER A 77 -3.88 12.38 12.54
N ALA A 78 -4.49 13.32 11.84
CA ALA A 78 -3.92 14.63 11.58
C ALA A 78 -3.41 15.30 12.85
N GLY A 79 -2.23 15.91 12.79
CA GLY A 79 -1.55 16.50 13.96
C GLY A 79 -0.44 15.62 14.56
N ILE A 80 -0.28 14.38 14.12
CA ILE A 80 0.91 13.59 14.40
C ILE A 80 2.02 14.05 13.44
N GLY A 81 3.06 14.65 14.00
CA GLY A 81 4.11 15.29 13.20
C GLY A 81 3.58 16.47 12.39
N ALA A 82 4.07 16.63 11.15
CA ALA A 82 3.66 17.68 10.21
C ALA A 82 2.59 17.18 9.19
N ALA A 83 1.95 16.04 9.44
CA ALA A 83 0.98 15.48 8.51
C ALA A 83 -0.36 16.18 8.59
N LEU A 84 -0.93 16.55 7.45
CA LEU A 84 -2.33 16.93 7.31
C LEU A 84 -3.22 15.68 7.16
N SER A 85 -2.74 14.67 6.43
CA SER A 85 -3.51 13.47 6.10
C SER A 85 -2.58 12.26 6.03
N PHE A 86 -3.11 11.10 6.43
CA PHE A 86 -2.46 9.79 6.32
C PHE A 86 -3.23 8.95 5.31
N GLU A 87 -2.55 8.48 4.27
CA GLU A 87 -3.19 7.74 3.19
C GLU A 87 -2.53 6.39 2.96
N ASP A 88 -3.35 5.42 2.57
CA ASP A 88 -2.95 4.15 1.98
C ASP A 88 -1.93 3.35 2.82
N PRO A 89 -2.29 2.95 4.05
CA PRO A 89 -1.39 2.23 4.95
C PRO A 89 -1.09 0.82 4.43
N ARG A 90 0.18 0.42 4.49
CA ARG A 90 0.67 -0.92 4.20
C ARG A 90 1.42 -1.43 5.41
N VAL A 91 1.04 -2.60 5.91
CA VAL A 91 1.60 -3.16 7.16
C VAL A 91 2.18 -4.53 6.89
N GLN A 92 3.41 -4.76 7.36
CA GLN A 92 4.12 -6.00 7.10
C GLN A 92 5.19 -6.29 8.14
N TRP A 93 5.51 -7.56 8.27
CA TRP A 93 6.67 -8.00 9.02
C TRP A 93 7.92 -7.89 8.16
N VAL A 94 8.97 -7.29 8.73
CA VAL A 94 10.30 -7.14 8.13
C VAL A 94 11.31 -7.83 9.06
N GLU A 95 12.07 -8.77 8.51
CA GLU A 95 13.21 -9.35 9.21
C GLU A 95 14.38 -8.36 9.16
N ASP A 96 14.91 -8.00 10.30
CA ASP A 96 15.97 -7.01 10.44
C ASP A 96 17.04 -7.50 11.42
N ARG A 97 18.21 -7.90 10.92
CA ARG A 97 19.34 -8.40 11.72
C ARG A 97 18.91 -9.53 12.68
N GLY A 98 18.11 -10.47 12.21
CA GLY A 98 17.59 -11.58 13.01
C GLY A 98 16.46 -11.22 13.97
N ASN A 99 15.93 -10.01 13.92
CA ASN A 99 14.74 -9.58 14.65
C ASN A 99 13.61 -9.31 13.69
N ARG A 100 12.40 -9.69 14.09
CA ARG A 100 11.18 -9.41 13.35
C ARG A 100 10.57 -8.10 13.80
N ARG A 101 10.40 -7.17 12.86
CA ARG A 101 9.84 -5.83 13.11
C ARG A 101 8.56 -5.66 12.31
N LEU A 102 7.55 -5.09 12.94
CA LEU A 102 6.33 -4.71 12.23
C LEU A 102 6.49 -3.27 11.75
N VAL A 103 6.37 -3.08 10.44
CA VAL A 103 6.54 -1.77 9.78
C VAL A 103 5.24 -1.40 9.08
N MET A 104 4.79 -0.17 9.27
CA MET A 104 3.74 0.45 8.49
C MET A 104 4.34 1.56 7.64
N THR A 105 4.07 1.50 6.33
CA THR A 105 4.30 2.61 5.40
C THR A 105 2.96 3.22 5.00
N TYR A 106 2.95 4.50 4.69
CA TYR A 106 1.76 5.24 4.27
C TYR A 106 2.16 6.45 3.43
N THR A 107 1.22 7.08 2.75
CA THR A 107 1.46 8.37 2.13
C THR A 107 1.14 9.48 3.15
N GLN A 108 2.13 10.30 3.45
CA GLN A 108 1.97 11.50 4.25
C GLN A 108 1.68 12.68 3.34
N VAL A 109 0.50 13.29 3.53
CA VAL A 109 0.10 14.52 2.84
C VAL A 109 0.42 15.69 3.74
N PRO A 110 1.32 16.60 3.35
CA PRO A 110 1.60 17.81 4.11
C PRO A 110 0.46 18.84 3.97
N PRO A 111 0.42 19.86 4.83
CA PRO A 111 -0.41 21.03 4.61
C PRO A 111 -0.14 21.68 3.23
N PRO A 112 -1.14 22.35 2.63
CA PRO A 112 -0.95 23.02 1.35
C PRO A 112 0.21 24.03 1.40
N GLY A 113 1.19 23.84 0.50
CA GLY A 113 2.38 24.69 0.41
C GLY A 113 3.60 24.21 1.19
N ASP A 114 3.48 23.15 2.01
CA ASP A 114 4.57 22.62 2.82
C ASP A 114 5.40 21.52 2.12
N GLY A 115 5.26 21.39 0.82
CA GLY A 115 6.06 20.46 0.00
C GLY A 115 5.26 19.34 -0.66
N PRO A 116 5.96 18.34 -1.24
CA PRO A 116 5.32 17.22 -1.93
C PRO A 116 4.76 16.17 -0.95
N TRP A 117 3.91 15.31 -1.45
CA TRP A 117 3.52 14.09 -0.75
C TRP A 117 4.73 13.18 -0.56
N ARG A 118 4.84 12.58 0.62
CA ARG A 118 6.00 11.79 1.03
C ARG A 118 5.58 10.42 1.55
N ILE A 119 6.50 9.49 1.51
CA ILE A 119 6.34 8.21 2.21
C ILE A 119 6.59 8.46 3.70
N GLY A 120 5.57 8.24 4.53
CA GLY A 120 5.75 8.10 5.96
C GLY A 120 5.95 6.65 6.35
N ALA A 121 6.71 6.40 7.40
CA ALA A 121 6.91 5.06 7.95
C ALA A 121 7.02 5.10 9.47
N HIS A 122 6.46 4.07 10.13
CA HIS A 122 6.60 3.81 11.56
C HIS A 122 6.80 2.33 11.81
N ARG A 123 7.49 1.99 12.89
CA ARG A 123 7.33 0.68 13.52
C ARG A 123 6.03 0.66 14.30
N LEU A 124 5.40 -0.50 14.33
CA LEU A 124 4.21 -0.74 15.15
C LEU A 124 4.58 -1.63 16.32
N HIS A 125 4.05 -1.30 17.49
CA HIS A 125 4.11 -2.11 18.69
C HIS A 125 2.74 -2.73 18.99
N TRP A 126 2.70 -4.01 19.36
CA TRP A 126 1.50 -4.68 19.85
C TRP A 126 1.55 -4.75 21.37
N ASP A 127 0.65 -4.06 22.06
CA ASP A 127 0.59 -4.00 23.53
C ASP A 127 -0.15 -5.17 24.19
N GLY A 128 -0.62 -6.13 23.37
CA GLY A 128 -1.46 -7.25 23.77
C GLY A 128 -2.95 -7.05 23.50
N LYS A 129 -3.38 -5.85 23.08
CA LYS A 129 -4.77 -5.50 22.76
C LYS A 129 -4.90 -4.71 21.48
N ARG A 130 -3.96 -3.81 21.20
CA ARG A 130 -3.98 -2.94 20.02
C ARG A 130 -2.57 -2.66 19.50
N PHE A 131 -2.50 -2.24 18.27
CA PHE A 131 -1.28 -1.69 17.69
C PHE A 131 -1.14 -0.22 18.06
N GLU A 132 0.09 0.21 18.29
CA GLU A 132 0.47 1.58 18.54
C GLU A 132 1.65 1.96 17.63
N LEU A 133 1.70 3.24 17.23
CA LEU A 133 2.87 3.78 16.56
C LEU A 133 4.03 3.92 17.56
N GLU A 134 5.19 3.41 17.21
CA GLU A 134 6.41 3.74 17.94
C GLU A 134 6.85 5.15 17.52
N GLU A 135 6.47 6.18 18.26
CA GLU A 135 6.70 7.60 17.94
C GLU A 135 8.16 7.91 17.59
N THR A 136 9.11 7.27 18.26
CA THR A 136 10.55 7.47 18.04
C THR A 136 11.04 6.90 16.70
N THR A 137 10.20 6.14 15.99
CA THR A 137 10.55 5.51 14.71
C THR A 137 9.88 6.18 13.52
N GLY A 138 9.11 7.26 13.72
CA GLY A 138 8.49 8.02 12.66
C GLY A 138 9.51 8.65 11.72
N GLN A 139 9.48 8.28 10.42
CA GLN A 139 10.41 8.75 9.39
C GLN A 139 9.68 9.12 8.12
N LEU A 140 10.27 10.05 7.37
CA LEU A 140 9.94 10.30 5.98
C LEU A 140 10.98 9.62 5.09
N LEU A 141 10.54 8.64 4.31
CA LEU A 141 11.41 7.88 3.41
C LEU A 141 11.41 8.50 2.01
N GLY A 142 12.45 8.19 1.25
CA GLY A 142 12.61 8.65 -0.12
C GLY A 142 13.19 10.06 -0.26
N PRO A 143 13.38 10.54 -1.50
CA PRO A 143 13.94 11.85 -1.77
C PRO A 143 13.07 12.98 -1.19
N PRO A 144 13.68 14.00 -0.54
CA PRO A 144 12.94 14.99 0.24
C PRO A 144 12.03 15.92 -0.58
N ASP A 145 12.45 16.29 -1.80
CA ASP A 145 11.80 17.35 -2.59
C ASP A 145 10.99 16.79 -3.79
N VAL A 146 10.72 15.49 -3.79
CA VAL A 146 10.01 14.81 -4.88
C VAL A 146 8.78 14.10 -4.33
N GLU A 147 7.64 14.24 -5.02
CA GLU A 147 6.46 13.44 -4.71
C GLU A 147 6.79 11.96 -4.78
N ASN A 148 6.53 11.26 -3.68
CA ASN A 148 6.84 9.84 -3.55
C ASN A 148 5.80 9.14 -2.68
N LYS A 149 5.28 8.02 -3.16
CA LYS A 149 4.23 7.24 -2.48
C LYS A 149 4.23 5.77 -2.90
N ASP A 150 3.19 5.04 -2.52
CA ASP A 150 2.99 3.62 -2.82
C ASP A 150 4.17 2.75 -2.39
N ALA A 151 4.63 2.96 -1.16
CA ALA A 151 5.81 2.29 -0.65
C ALA A 151 5.49 0.99 0.09
N VAL A 152 6.30 -0.02 -0.18
CA VAL A 152 6.36 -1.27 0.58
C VAL A 152 7.81 -1.58 0.96
N VAL A 153 8.00 -2.07 2.19
CA VAL A 153 9.31 -2.47 2.72
C VAL A 153 9.28 -3.96 2.99
N PHE A 154 10.27 -4.72 2.52
CA PHE A 154 10.33 -6.16 2.73
C PHE A 154 11.79 -6.64 2.81
N THR A 155 11.99 -7.86 3.32
CA THR A 155 13.32 -8.44 3.47
C THR A 155 13.59 -9.39 2.32
N LEU A 156 14.73 -9.23 1.66
CA LEU A 156 15.25 -10.15 0.64
C LEU A 156 15.81 -11.42 1.29
N SER A 157 15.95 -12.49 0.52
CA SER A 157 16.44 -13.80 1.03
C SER A 157 17.85 -13.75 1.62
N ASP A 158 18.65 -12.76 1.26
CA ASP A 158 19.99 -12.54 1.81
C ASP A 158 20.01 -11.64 3.07
N GLY A 159 18.84 -11.22 3.56
CA GLY A 159 18.67 -10.43 4.78
C GLY A 159 18.71 -8.91 4.56
N ARG A 160 18.97 -8.43 3.35
CA ARG A 160 18.88 -7.00 3.04
C ARG A 160 17.42 -6.54 3.00
N VAL A 161 17.22 -5.26 3.24
CA VAL A 161 15.90 -4.63 3.24
C VAL A 161 15.68 -3.90 1.92
N ALA A 162 14.57 -4.20 1.29
CA ALA A 162 14.14 -3.57 0.03
C ALA A 162 12.99 -2.60 0.27
N LEU A 163 13.04 -1.47 -0.40
CA LEU A 163 11.96 -0.48 -0.49
C LEU A 163 11.52 -0.39 -1.96
N ILE A 164 10.29 -0.77 -2.25
CA ILE A 164 9.65 -0.36 -3.50
C ILE A 164 8.96 0.96 -3.23
N HIS A 165 9.13 1.93 -4.14
CA HIS A 165 8.54 3.25 -4.04
C HIS A 165 8.18 3.79 -5.42
N ARG A 166 7.53 4.95 -5.51
CA ARG A 166 7.10 5.51 -6.77
C ARG A 166 7.48 6.98 -6.93
N VAL A 167 8.44 7.24 -7.81
CA VAL A 167 8.60 8.53 -8.48
C VAL A 167 7.90 8.41 -9.83
N HIS A 168 6.77 9.10 -9.96
CA HIS A 168 5.86 8.97 -11.11
C HIS A 168 6.59 9.13 -12.46
N PRO A 169 6.25 8.35 -13.51
CA PRO A 169 5.17 7.37 -13.60
C PRO A 169 5.55 5.94 -13.17
N ASP A 170 6.82 5.68 -12.94
CA ASP A 170 7.42 4.36 -12.77
C ASP A 170 7.50 3.97 -11.29
N MET A 171 7.64 2.66 -11.03
CA MET A 171 8.09 2.15 -9.74
C MET A 171 9.58 1.95 -9.70
N GLN A 172 10.19 2.24 -8.56
CA GLN A 172 11.62 2.05 -8.31
C GLN A 172 11.86 1.09 -7.15
N LEU A 173 13.03 0.49 -7.14
CA LEU A 173 13.55 -0.36 -6.08
C LEU A 173 14.82 0.25 -5.51
N ALA A 174 14.83 0.43 -4.19
CA ALA A 174 16.02 0.75 -3.41
C ALA A 174 16.33 -0.39 -2.43
N VAL A 175 17.60 -0.73 -2.24
CA VAL A 175 18.02 -1.83 -1.38
C VAL A 175 19.03 -1.33 -0.36
N PHE A 176 18.84 -1.72 0.90
CA PHE A 176 19.59 -1.29 2.07
C PHE A 176 20.09 -2.51 2.85
N ASP A 177 21.19 -2.37 3.58
CA ASP A 177 21.74 -3.46 4.37
C ASP A 177 20.77 -3.92 5.49
N ASP A 178 19.99 -2.98 6.04
CA ASP A 178 19.05 -3.21 7.15
C ASP A 178 18.06 -2.05 7.29
N LEU A 179 17.15 -2.12 8.26
CA LEU A 179 16.16 -1.05 8.53
C LEU A 179 16.81 0.24 9.00
N GLU A 180 17.90 0.19 9.75
CA GLU A 180 18.58 1.40 10.22
C GLU A 180 19.17 2.18 9.05
N HIS A 181 19.76 1.47 8.07
CA HIS A 181 20.27 2.07 6.85
C HIS A 181 19.15 2.63 5.97
N LEU A 182 17.97 1.99 5.91
CA LEU A 182 16.78 2.54 5.25
C LEU A 182 16.28 3.81 5.95
N TRP A 183 16.25 3.81 7.30
CA TRP A 183 15.77 4.95 8.11
C TRP A 183 16.72 6.16 8.04
N HIS A 184 18.03 5.88 7.99
CA HIS A 184 19.10 6.87 8.03
C HIS A 184 20.14 6.62 6.94
N PRO A 185 19.76 6.74 5.65
CA PRO A 185 20.72 6.54 4.55
C PRO A 185 21.78 7.64 4.58
N PRO A 186 22.98 7.43 3.99
CA PRO A 186 23.96 8.49 3.77
C PRO A 186 23.33 9.74 3.15
N GLY A 187 23.84 10.93 3.50
CA GLY A 187 23.19 12.20 3.17
C GLY A 187 23.01 12.46 1.67
N ASP A 188 23.82 11.86 0.81
CA ASP A 188 23.76 11.97 -0.66
C ASP A 188 23.05 10.77 -1.34
N TYR A 189 22.56 9.82 -0.57
CA TYR A 189 21.95 8.59 -1.10
C TYR A 189 20.79 8.88 -2.08
N TRP A 190 19.85 9.71 -1.67
CA TRP A 190 18.69 10.01 -2.49
C TRP A 190 19.01 10.89 -3.69
N ASP A 191 20.01 11.77 -3.60
CA ASP A 191 20.50 12.54 -4.74
C ASP A 191 21.15 11.64 -5.79
N ALA A 192 21.99 10.69 -5.37
CA ALA A 192 22.57 9.69 -6.24
C ALA A 192 21.52 8.74 -6.85
N HIS A 193 20.50 8.36 -6.06
CA HIS A 193 19.38 7.55 -6.52
C HIS A 193 18.59 8.27 -7.63
N LEU A 194 18.23 9.54 -7.43
CA LEU A 194 17.52 10.35 -8.41
C LEU A 194 18.36 10.59 -9.68
N ALA A 195 19.65 10.85 -9.53
CA ALA A 195 20.56 11.04 -10.67
C ALA A 195 20.65 9.79 -11.57
N ASN A 196 20.37 8.61 -11.02
CA ASN A 196 20.41 7.32 -11.71
C ASN A 196 19.05 6.61 -11.71
N LEU A 197 17.93 7.34 -11.65
CA LEU A 197 16.59 6.80 -11.43
C LEU A 197 16.23 5.65 -12.37
N ALA A 198 16.62 5.75 -13.64
CA ALA A 198 16.38 4.70 -14.64
C ALA A 198 17.01 3.35 -14.27
N SER A 199 18.17 3.33 -13.59
CA SER A 199 18.81 2.08 -13.14
C SER A 199 18.09 1.44 -11.95
N HIS A 200 17.30 2.22 -11.24
CA HIS A 200 16.50 1.79 -10.11
C HIS A 200 15.05 1.43 -10.51
N THR A 201 14.65 1.68 -11.77
CA THR A 201 13.31 1.33 -12.24
C THR A 201 13.06 -0.18 -12.08
N LEU A 202 11.96 -0.49 -11.40
CA LEU A 202 11.48 -1.85 -11.17
C LEU A 202 10.41 -2.22 -12.20
N LEU A 203 9.41 -1.37 -12.37
CA LEU A 203 8.33 -1.53 -13.33
C LEU A 203 7.99 -0.19 -13.97
N VAL A 204 7.69 -0.24 -15.26
CA VAL A 204 7.11 0.86 -16.03
C VAL A 204 5.63 0.58 -16.29
N PRO A 205 4.79 1.61 -16.50
CA PRO A 205 3.40 1.42 -16.87
C PRO A 205 3.25 0.59 -18.16
N SER A 206 2.22 -0.23 -18.23
CA SER A 206 1.81 -0.89 -19.49
C SER A 206 1.47 0.12 -20.57
N PRO A 207 1.53 -0.24 -21.87
CA PRO A 207 1.09 0.63 -22.94
C PRO A 207 -0.35 1.12 -22.70
N GLY A 208 -0.53 2.44 -22.65
CA GLY A 208 -1.82 3.08 -22.35
C GLY A 208 -2.13 3.32 -20.87
N ALA A 209 -1.30 2.88 -19.96
CA ALA A 209 -1.39 3.27 -18.55
C ALA A 209 -0.63 4.58 -18.29
N LEU A 210 -1.11 5.37 -17.35
CA LEU A 210 -0.56 6.68 -16.97
C LEU A 210 0.47 6.59 -15.84
N GLY A 211 0.47 5.48 -15.10
CA GLY A 211 1.37 5.26 -13.97
C GLY A 211 1.16 3.90 -13.33
N VAL A 212 2.18 3.44 -12.62
CA VAL A 212 2.21 2.17 -11.90
C VAL A 212 2.65 2.40 -10.46
N GLY A 213 2.11 1.67 -9.50
CA GLY A 213 2.49 1.79 -8.09
C GLY A 213 2.30 0.49 -7.33
N ALA A 214 3.12 0.28 -6.29
CA ALA A 214 2.99 -0.90 -5.44
C ALA A 214 1.62 -0.92 -4.76
N GLY A 215 1.02 -2.09 -4.71
CA GLY A 215 -0.20 -2.34 -3.99
C GLY A 215 0.08 -2.89 -2.60
N ALA A 216 -0.12 -4.20 -2.43
CA ALA A 216 0.18 -4.89 -1.19
C ALA A 216 1.69 -5.14 -1.00
N PRO A 217 2.15 -5.33 0.25
CA PRO A 217 3.47 -5.87 0.52
C PRO A 217 3.72 -7.18 -0.24
N PRO A 218 4.92 -7.38 -0.81
CA PRO A 218 5.23 -8.59 -1.56
C PRO A 218 5.04 -9.86 -0.73
N VAL A 219 4.39 -10.85 -1.31
CA VAL A 219 4.06 -12.13 -0.67
C VAL A 219 5.15 -13.14 -0.98
N PRO A 220 5.86 -13.69 0.03
CA PRO A 220 6.90 -14.69 -0.21
C PRO A 220 6.30 -16.02 -0.69
N THR A 221 6.95 -16.64 -1.68
CA THR A 221 6.63 -17.97 -2.21
C THR A 221 7.90 -18.76 -2.47
N GLU A 222 7.77 -20.03 -2.84
CA GLU A 222 8.93 -20.87 -3.25
C GLU A 222 9.64 -20.38 -4.54
N ALA A 223 8.97 -19.53 -5.33
CA ALA A 223 9.50 -19.04 -6.62
C ALA A 223 9.99 -17.58 -6.54
N GLY A 224 9.94 -16.94 -5.38
CA GLY A 224 10.23 -15.53 -5.17
C GLY A 224 9.07 -14.81 -4.51
N PHE A 225 8.93 -13.50 -4.75
CA PHE A 225 7.86 -12.70 -4.16
C PHE A 225 6.76 -12.37 -5.19
N LEU A 226 5.50 -12.65 -4.87
CA LEU A 226 4.36 -12.13 -5.63
C LEU A 226 4.16 -10.66 -5.26
N LEU A 227 4.27 -9.77 -6.24
CA LEU A 227 3.97 -8.35 -6.12
C LEU A 227 2.63 -8.05 -6.77
N PHE A 228 1.62 -7.79 -5.94
CA PHE A 228 0.36 -7.20 -6.40
C PHE A 228 0.55 -5.68 -6.49
N PHE A 229 0.27 -5.12 -7.65
CA PHE A 229 0.46 -3.71 -7.92
C PHE A 229 -0.72 -3.14 -8.70
N HIS A 230 -0.86 -1.82 -8.73
CA HIS A 230 -1.92 -1.17 -9.49
C HIS A 230 -1.36 -0.41 -10.69
N GLU A 231 -2.18 -0.29 -11.72
CA GLU A 231 -1.99 0.66 -12.81
C GLU A 231 -3.17 1.60 -12.90
N ARG A 232 -2.88 2.86 -13.18
CA ARG A 232 -3.87 3.85 -13.56
C ARG A 232 -3.94 3.93 -15.08
N ARG A 233 -5.09 3.62 -15.65
CA ARG A 233 -5.32 3.69 -17.10
C ARG A 233 -5.66 5.10 -17.57
N ALA A 234 -5.60 5.32 -18.89
CA ALA A 234 -5.87 6.62 -19.50
C ALA A 234 -7.33 7.10 -19.31
N ASP A 235 -8.28 6.18 -19.14
CA ASP A 235 -9.67 6.46 -18.80
C ASP A 235 -9.90 6.84 -17.33
N GLY A 236 -8.83 6.77 -16.52
CA GLY A 236 -8.86 7.06 -15.09
C GLY A 236 -9.13 5.85 -14.20
N SER A 237 -9.45 4.68 -14.77
CA SER A 237 -9.66 3.44 -14.01
C SER A 237 -8.35 2.93 -13.38
N TYR A 238 -8.51 2.17 -12.28
CA TYR A 238 -7.41 1.48 -11.62
C TYR A 238 -7.64 -0.02 -11.64
N THR A 239 -6.59 -0.76 -11.99
CA THR A 239 -6.62 -2.21 -12.08
C THR A 239 -5.55 -2.83 -11.19
N MET A 240 -5.80 -4.05 -10.73
CA MET A 240 -4.81 -4.86 -10.01
C MET A 240 -4.05 -5.75 -10.98
N ASN A 241 -2.74 -5.71 -10.88
CA ASN A 241 -1.80 -6.43 -11.74
C ASN A 241 -0.87 -7.30 -10.88
N LEU A 242 -0.12 -8.20 -11.50
CA LEU A 242 0.74 -9.15 -10.81
C LEU A 242 2.09 -9.29 -11.49
N ALA A 243 3.15 -9.31 -10.66
CA ALA A 243 4.51 -9.66 -11.06
C ALA A 243 5.13 -10.64 -10.06
N LEU A 244 6.12 -11.38 -10.51
CA LEU A 244 7.01 -12.20 -9.68
C LEU A 244 8.35 -11.49 -9.57
N LEU A 245 8.84 -11.34 -8.35
CA LEU A 245 10.15 -10.76 -8.06
C LEU A 245 11.12 -11.86 -7.61
N ASP A 246 12.37 -11.70 -8.00
CA ASP A 246 13.49 -12.52 -7.51
C ASP A 246 13.69 -12.33 -6.00
N GLU A 247 13.86 -13.42 -5.27
CA GLU A 247 13.91 -13.38 -3.81
C GLU A 247 15.19 -12.71 -3.25
N THR A 248 16.28 -12.68 -4.02
CA THR A 248 17.57 -12.13 -3.59
C THR A 248 17.78 -10.70 -4.06
N THR A 249 17.36 -10.39 -5.27
CA THR A 249 17.61 -9.07 -5.88
C THR A 249 16.40 -8.13 -5.84
N GLY A 250 15.21 -8.68 -5.58
CA GLY A 250 13.94 -7.94 -5.65
C GLY A 250 13.55 -7.50 -7.06
N ARG A 251 14.30 -7.91 -8.12
CA ARG A 251 14.01 -7.54 -9.50
C ARG A 251 12.91 -8.41 -10.10
N VAL A 252 12.22 -7.88 -11.10
CA VAL A 252 11.14 -8.58 -11.79
C VAL A 252 11.68 -9.78 -12.57
N LEU A 253 11.13 -10.96 -12.30
CA LEU A 253 11.36 -12.20 -13.07
C LEU A 253 10.33 -12.36 -14.18
N SER A 254 9.06 -12.10 -13.86
CA SER A 254 7.96 -12.12 -14.83
C SER A 254 6.83 -11.18 -14.40
N ARG A 255 5.98 -10.79 -15.34
CA ARG A 255 4.83 -9.94 -15.14
C ARG A 255 3.70 -10.43 -16.05
N LEU A 256 2.48 -10.49 -15.53
CA LEU A 256 1.32 -10.75 -16.37
C LEU A 256 1.06 -9.57 -17.32
N PRO A 257 0.76 -9.82 -18.60
CA PRO A 257 0.49 -8.75 -19.56
C PRO A 257 -0.87 -8.07 -19.32
N GLU A 258 -1.81 -8.81 -18.74
CA GLU A 258 -3.16 -8.34 -18.45
C GLU A 258 -3.39 -8.24 -16.95
N PRO A 259 -4.25 -7.33 -16.49
CA PRO A 259 -4.62 -7.25 -15.09
C PRO A 259 -5.29 -8.53 -14.60
N VAL A 260 -5.05 -8.89 -13.34
CA VAL A 260 -5.70 -10.04 -12.70
C VAL A 260 -7.07 -9.68 -12.11
N PHE A 261 -7.36 -8.38 -11.99
CA PHE A 261 -8.57 -7.91 -11.36
C PHE A 261 -8.92 -6.47 -11.82
N GLU A 262 -10.16 -6.27 -12.26
CA GLU A 262 -10.67 -5.00 -12.76
C GLU A 262 -12.00 -4.66 -12.08
N PRO A 263 -12.41 -3.36 -12.03
CA PRO A 263 -13.71 -2.96 -11.53
C PRO A 263 -14.84 -3.57 -12.38
N GLU A 264 -15.80 -4.25 -11.76
CA GLU A 264 -16.94 -4.89 -12.43
C GLU A 264 -18.26 -4.64 -11.71
N LEU A 265 -18.22 -4.58 -10.37
CA LEU A 265 -19.41 -4.43 -9.55
C LEU A 265 -19.76 -2.95 -9.33
N ASP A 266 -21.03 -2.64 -9.12
CA ASP A 266 -21.49 -1.26 -8.94
C ASP A 266 -20.68 -0.51 -7.87
N TRP A 267 -20.37 -1.16 -6.77
CA TRP A 267 -19.60 -0.56 -5.67
C TRP A 267 -18.08 -0.43 -5.94
N GLU A 268 -17.59 -1.03 -7.02
CA GLU A 268 -16.22 -0.85 -7.52
C GLU A 268 -16.18 0.22 -8.63
N CYS A 269 -17.33 0.40 -9.30
CA CYS A 269 -17.46 1.31 -10.44
C CYS A 269 -17.91 2.72 -10.04
N TRP A 270 -18.64 2.89 -8.92
CA TRP A 270 -19.25 4.18 -8.55
C TRP A 270 -18.88 4.61 -7.14
N GLY A 271 -18.20 5.76 -7.00
CA GLY A 271 -17.78 6.32 -5.72
C GLY A 271 -17.16 7.70 -5.81
N ASP A 272 -16.28 8.03 -4.90
CA ASP A 272 -15.53 9.29 -4.93
C ASP A 272 -14.56 9.32 -6.11
N VAL A 273 -13.99 8.17 -6.47
CA VAL A 273 -13.26 7.92 -7.73
C VAL A 273 -13.87 6.70 -8.39
N ASP A 274 -14.42 6.88 -9.59
CA ASP A 274 -15.08 5.80 -10.32
C ASP A 274 -14.08 4.79 -10.89
N ASN A 275 -14.51 3.53 -11.02
CA ASN A 275 -13.76 2.43 -11.63
C ASN A 275 -12.41 2.15 -10.96
N VAL A 276 -12.42 1.95 -9.65
CA VAL A 276 -11.20 1.65 -8.88
C VAL A 276 -11.27 0.30 -8.20
N VAL A 277 -10.26 -0.54 -8.45
CA VAL A 277 -9.83 -1.63 -7.58
C VAL A 277 -8.36 -1.41 -7.24
N PHE A 278 -8.10 -1.02 -5.99
CA PHE A 278 -6.78 -0.63 -5.52
C PHE A 278 -6.32 -1.60 -4.45
N VAL A 279 -5.52 -2.61 -4.85
CA VAL A 279 -4.98 -3.59 -3.90
C VAL A 279 -4.08 -2.89 -2.88
N GLN A 280 -4.23 -3.24 -1.60
CA GLN A 280 -3.53 -2.56 -0.51
C GLN A 280 -2.92 -3.51 0.52
N GLY A 281 -3.53 -4.66 0.74
CA GLY A 281 -3.04 -5.65 1.68
C GLY A 281 -3.07 -7.06 1.11
N ALA A 282 -2.13 -7.89 1.55
CA ALA A 282 -2.04 -9.29 1.20
C ALA A 282 -1.61 -10.11 2.43
N HIS A 283 -2.24 -11.25 2.63
CA HIS A 283 -1.88 -12.21 3.65
C HIS A 283 -1.99 -13.63 3.09
N CYS A 284 -0.94 -14.46 3.25
CA CYS A 284 -1.01 -15.87 2.90
C CYS A 284 -1.55 -16.70 4.05
N ASP A 285 -2.50 -17.56 3.75
CA ASP A 285 -3.02 -18.62 4.63
C ASP A 285 -2.92 -19.94 3.88
N GLY A 286 -1.85 -20.71 4.16
CA GLY A 286 -1.53 -21.90 3.40
C GLY A 286 -1.25 -21.61 1.92
N ASP A 287 -2.00 -22.26 1.04
CA ASP A 287 -1.87 -22.11 -0.41
C ASP A 287 -2.70 -20.96 -1.00
N ASP A 288 -3.45 -20.26 -0.17
CA ASP A 288 -4.30 -19.16 -0.60
C ASP A 288 -3.73 -17.81 -0.16
N VAL A 289 -3.85 -16.81 -1.01
CA VAL A 289 -3.61 -15.42 -0.66
C VAL A 289 -4.94 -14.71 -0.47
N TYR A 290 -5.08 -14.06 0.67
CA TYR A 290 -6.17 -13.17 1.02
C TYR A 290 -5.74 -11.74 0.71
N LEU A 291 -6.50 -11.05 -0.16
CA LEU A 291 -6.20 -9.71 -0.64
C LEU A 291 -7.27 -8.73 -0.17
N THR A 292 -6.85 -7.57 0.30
CA THR A 292 -7.73 -6.44 0.57
C THR A 292 -7.51 -5.34 -0.46
N TYR A 293 -8.58 -4.70 -0.89
CA TYR A 293 -8.51 -3.62 -1.88
C TYR A 293 -9.52 -2.51 -1.57
N GLY A 294 -9.13 -1.30 -1.92
CA GLY A 294 -10.04 -0.17 -1.98
C GLY A 294 -10.87 -0.22 -3.25
N ALA A 295 -12.14 0.10 -3.14
CA ALA A 295 -13.06 0.14 -4.26
C ALA A 295 -13.71 1.51 -4.36
N ALA A 296 -13.62 2.11 -5.56
CA ALA A 296 -14.18 3.41 -5.93
C ALA A 296 -13.86 4.54 -4.93
N ASP A 297 -12.71 4.44 -4.20
CA ASP A 297 -12.29 5.32 -3.10
C ASP A 297 -13.37 5.50 -2.02
N ARG A 298 -14.13 4.44 -1.74
CA ARG A 298 -15.31 4.51 -0.86
C ARG A 298 -15.41 3.39 0.17
N CYS A 299 -15.02 2.17 -0.19
CA CYS A 299 -15.17 1.00 0.65
C CYS A 299 -14.00 0.01 0.49
N VAL A 300 -13.95 -1.00 1.35
CA VAL A 300 -12.96 -2.08 1.30
C VAL A 300 -13.61 -3.35 0.80
N GLY A 301 -13.00 -3.95 -0.22
CA GLY A 301 -13.32 -5.28 -0.72
C GLY A 301 -12.28 -6.32 -0.32
N VAL A 302 -12.63 -7.60 -0.51
CA VAL A 302 -11.75 -8.73 -0.31
C VAL A 302 -11.83 -9.68 -1.50
N ALA A 303 -10.67 -10.23 -1.86
CA ALA A 303 -10.54 -11.29 -2.85
C ALA A 303 -9.58 -12.37 -2.33
N THR A 304 -9.72 -13.58 -2.86
CA THR A 304 -8.77 -14.66 -2.60
C THR A 304 -8.31 -15.28 -3.91
N ALA A 305 -7.08 -15.77 -3.93
CA ALA A 305 -6.53 -16.48 -5.05
C ALA A 305 -5.61 -17.62 -4.56
N HIS A 306 -5.55 -18.71 -5.30
CA HIS A 306 -4.63 -19.82 -5.02
C HIS A 306 -3.24 -19.48 -5.56
N VAL A 307 -2.21 -19.48 -4.69
CA VAL A 307 -0.82 -19.09 -5.01
C VAL A 307 -0.28 -19.90 -6.19
N GLY A 308 -0.53 -21.23 -6.22
CA GLY A 308 -0.10 -22.09 -7.31
C GLY A 308 -0.61 -21.65 -8.68
N HIS A 309 -1.89 -21.26 -8.79
CA HIS A 309 -2.47 -20.78 -10.06
C HIS A 309 -1.83 -19.45 -10.51
N LEU A 310 -1.53 -18.54 -9.56
CA LEU A 310 -0.85 -17.29 -9.87
C LEU A 310 0.57 -17.53 -10.39
N LEU A 311 1.31 -18.45 -9.76
CA LEU A 311 2.65 -18.84 -10.20
C LEU A 311 2.65 -19.55 -11.56
N GLU A 312 1.67 -20.42 -11.83
CA GLU A 312 1.50 -21.06 -13.15
C GLU A 312 1.26 -20.02 -14.24
N ALA A 313 0.37 -19.06 -14.00
CA ALA A 313 0.10 -17.97 -14.94
C ALA A 313 1.35 -17.12 -15.22
N LEU A 314 2.12 -16.77 -14.18
CA LEU A 314 3.37 -16.01 -14.32
C LEU A 314 4.46 -16.78 -15.08
N ARG A 315 4.58 -18.11 -14.88
CA ARG A 315 5.49 -18.97 -15.65
C ARG A 315 5.11 -19.05 -17.13
N ALA A 316 3.82 -19.03 -17.43
CA ALA A 316 3.33 -19.07 -18.81
C ALA A 316 3.50 -17.73 -19.55
N ALA A 317 3.72 -16.63 -18.83
CA ALA A 317 3.92 -15.29 -19.39
C ALA A 317 5.40 -14.95 -19.66
N THR A 318 6.33 -15.84 -19.27
CA THR A 318 7.78 -15.73 -19.50
C THR A 318 8.17 -16.37 -20.82
#